data_fd6590f6bd90cd39a439a28f3d7932ba
#
_entry.id   fd6590f6bd90cd39a439a28f3d7932ba
#
_cell.length_a   1.000
_cell.length_b   1.000
_cell.length_c   1.000
_cell.angle_alpha   90.00
_cell.angle_beta   90.00
_cell.angle_gamma   90.00
#
_symmetry.space_group_name_H-M   'P 1'
#
loop_
_entity.id
_entity.type
_entity.pdbx_description
1 polymer ?
#
loop_
_entity_poly.entity_id
_entity_poly.type
_entity_poly.pdbx_seq_one_letter_code
_entity_poly.pdbx_strand_id
1 'polypeptide(L)'
;MTPADPADARAFATATSAFGLDVWRALRARGETGNLAISPASLSTALAMTYGGARGETATAMQRTLHLATDPDATMPAAGALVRAWNAPRETYTLAVANRLFAEDSYAFRDAYLAATRDHFGAEAERLDFVSAAEASRAHINEWVSSQTRERIRELLPSGSIDPLTRLVLVNAVYFHGRWQHEFDRARTEDLPFFANGGEASVAVPTMHARGGRYGEDEGVQILELPYTGDELAMMIVLPRERDGLAAVEETLDATRVEQWAGRVTERHDVDVRLPRFRIETGSLALRTELEGLGMAIAFSDRADLSGMSADGAQALAISDVYHRVFVEVNEEGTEAAAATGVVVAVRSMPANPPPSFHADHPFLFFLRDTRSGAILFAGRVVDPR
;
A
#
# COMPACT_ATOMS: atom_id res chain seq x y z
N MET A 1 -2.74 -2.72 28.67
CA MET A 1 -1.89 -2.92 27.47
C MET A 1 -0.53 -2.30 27.72
N THR A 2 0.55 -3.06 27.61
CA THR A 2 1.91 -2.49 27.61
C THR A 2 2.09 -1.69 26.32
N PRO A 3 2.53 -0.42 26.35
CA PRO A 3 2.85 0.31 25.15
C PRO A 3 3.93 -0.43 24.35
N ALA A 4 3.79 -0.47 23.02
CA ALA A 4 4.85 -1.00 22.16
C ALA A 4 6.10 -0.11 22.27
N ASP A 5 7.27 -0.72 22.17
CA ASP A 5 8.53 0.04 22.05
C ASP A 5 8.49 0.83 20.73
N PRO A 6 8.78 2.13 20.73
CA PRO A 6 8.91 2.91 19.50
C PRO A 6 9.92 2.33 18.51
N ALA A 7 10.96 1.63 18.97
CA ALA A 7 11.93 0.94 18.13
C ALA A 7 11.29 -0.24 17.39
N ASP A 8 10.43 -1.02 18.06
CA ASP A 8 9.72 -2.15 17.44
C ASP A 8 8.72 -1.67 16.38
N ALA A 9 8.00 -0.57 16.65
CA ALA A 9 7.10 0.03 15.66
C ALA A 9 7.86 0.52 14.41
N ARG A 10 9.05 1.09 14.58
CA ARG A 10 9.91 1.50 13.47
C ARG A 10 10.47 0.29 12.72
N ALA A 11 10.88 -0.75 13.43
CA ALA A 11 11.32 -2.01 12.82
C ALA A 11 10.20 -2.64 11.99
N PHE A 12 8.95 -2.61 12.47
CA PHE A 12 7.79 -3.09 11.72
C PHE A 12 7.52 -2.23 10.48
N ALA A 13 7.70 -0.91 10.53
CA ALA A 13 7.57 -0.03 9.35
C ALA A 13 8.62 -0.36 8.27
N THR A 14 9.86 -0.62 8.68
CA THR A 14 10.92 -1.06 7.76
C THR A 14 10.60 -2.43 7.15
N ALA A 15 10.16 -3.38 7.96
CA ALA A 15 9.72 -4.71 7.52
C ALA A 15 8.55 -4.62 6.53
N THR A 16 7.57 -3.75 6.79
CA THR A 16 6.44 -3.47 5.88
C THR A 16 6.92 -3.06 4.49
N SER A 17 7.88 -2.13 4.42
CA SER A 17 8.43 -1.66 3.15
C SER A 17 9.20 -2.76 2.42
N ALA A 18 10.04 -3.51 3.13
CA ALA A 18 10.84 -4.60 2.55
C ALA A 18 9.93 -5.72 1.99
N PHE A 19 9.00 -6.22 2.79
CA PHE A 19 8.06 -7.24 2.38
C PHE A 19 7.19 -6.78 1.19
N GLY A 20 6.68 -5.55 1.24
CA GLY A 20 5.88 -5.01 0.13
C GLY A 20 6.64 -5.00 -1.20
N LEU A 21 7.93 -4.66 -1.19
CA LEU A 21 8.75 -4.66 -2.40
C LEU A 21 9.16 -6.06 -2.85
N ASP A 22 9.24 -7.04 -1.95
CA ASP A 22 9.38 -8.45 -2.34
C ASP A 22 8.11 -8.97 -3.05
N VAL A 23 6.92 -8.61 -2.54
CA VAL A 23 5.64 -8.90 -3.23
C VAL A 23 5.58 -8.21 -4.59
N TRP A 24 6.01 -6.94 -4.66
CA TRP A 24 6.13 -6.21 -5.93
C TRP A 24 6.97 -6.96 -6.96
N ARG A 25 8.15 -7.41 -6.55
CA ARG A 25 9.07 -8.18 -7.39
C ARG A 25 8.45 -9.50 -7.86
N ALA A 26 7.74 -10.20 -6.97
CA ALA A 26 7.05 -11.45 -7.29
C ALA A 26 5.91 -11.22 -8.30
N LEU A 27 5.13 -10.16 -8.15
CA LEU A 27 4.07 -9.79 -9.10
C LEU A 27 4.63 -9.43 -10.48
N ARG A 28 5.74 -8.70 -10.54
CA ARG A 28 6.43 -8.44 -11.82
C ARG A 28 6.87 -9.74 -12.51
N ALA A 29 7.35 -10.70 -11.76
CA ALA A 29 7.78 -11.99 -12.29
C ALA A 29 6.63 -12.80 -12.93
N ARG A 30 5.35 -12.51 -12.60
CA ARG A 30 4.18 -13.05 -13.29
C ARG A 30 3.98 -12.53 -14.72
N GLY A 31 4.72 -11.49 -15.12
CA GLY A 31 4.60 -10.86 -16.42
C GLY A 31 3.55 -9.74 -16.48
N GLU A 32 3.15 -9.20 -15.35
CA GLU A 32 2.29 -8.00 -15.31
C GLU A 32 3.01 -6.82 -15.96
N THR A 33 2.45 -6.28 -17.05
CA THR A 33 3.05 -5.18 -17.83
C THR A 33 2.28 -3.88 -17.73
N GLY A 34 1.02 -3.90 -17.29
CA GLY A 34 0.15 -2.73 -17.14
C GLY A 34 0.43 -1.89 -15.89
N ASN A 35 -0.45 -0.92 -15.64
CA ASN A 35 -0.49 -0.22 -14.37
C ASN A 35 -0.64 -1.24 -13.24
N LEU A 36 0.12 -1.04 -12.17
CA LEU A 36 0.09 -1.91 -10.99
C LEU A 36 0.20 -1.03 -9.74
N ALA A 37 -0.56 -1.39 -8.71
CA ALA A 37 -0.39 -0.80 -7.38
C ALA A 37 -0.61 -1.86 -6.31
N ILE A 38 0.12 -1.74 -5.20
CA ILE A 38 -0.06 -2.53 -3.98
C ILE A 38 -0.02 -1.60 -2.77
N SER A 39 -0.54 -2.09 -1.64
CA SER A 39 -0.37 -1.44 -0.35
C SER A 39 0.45 -2.35 0.57
N PRO A 40 1.76 -2.08 0.71
CA PRO A 40 2.61 -2.77 1.70
C PRO A 40 2.03 -2.73 3.12
N ALA A 41 1.51 -1.57 3.52
CA ALA A 41 0.90 -1.39 4.83
C ALA A 41 -0.31 -2.32 5.06
N SER A 42 -1.17 -2.46 4.05
CA SER A 42 -2.34 -3.36 4.07
C SER A 42 -1.91 -4.82 4.24
N LEU A 43 -1.04 -5.29 3.36
CA LEU A 43 -0.57 -6.68 3.34
C LEU A 43 0.15 -7.05 4.64
N SER A 44 1.08 -6.20 5.10
CA SER A 44 1.84 -6.45 6.32
C SER A 44 0.94 -6.46 7.55
N THR A 45 -0.06 -5.58 7.62
CA THR A 45 -1.01 -5.53 8.74
C THR A 45 -1.86 -6.79 8.80
N ALA A 46 -2.44 -7.22 7.67
CA ALA A 46 -3.24 -8.45 7.61
C ALA A 46 -2.42 -9.69 7.99
N LEU A 47 -1.21 -9.81 7.45
CA LEU A 47 -0.33 -10.95 7.74
C LEU A 47 0.27 -10.88 9.15
N ALA A 48 0.45 -9.70 9.76
CA ALA A 48 0.84 -9.58 11.17
C ALA A 48 -0.24 -10.11 12.12
N MET A 49 -1.53 -9.90 11.79
CA MET A 49 -2.63 -10.52 12.56
C MET A 49 -2.57 -12.05 12.46
N THR A 50 -2.32 -12.59 11.26
CA THR A 50 -2.17 -14.03 11.05
C THR A 50 -0.94 -14.57 11.79
N TYR A 51 0.18 -13.85 11.73
CA TYR A 51 1.42 -14.18 12.41
C TYR A 51 1.23 -14.29 13.94
N GLY A 52 0.39 -13.44 14.53
CA GLY A 52 0.03 -13.51 15.95
C GLY A 52 -0.50 -14.88 16.40
N GLY A 53 -1.14 -15.62 15.48
CA GLY A 53 -1.61 -16.99 15.71
C GLY A 53 -0.65 -18.10 15.30
N ALA A 54 0.42 -17.78 14.57
CA ALA A 54 1.36 -18.75 14.04
C ALA A 54 2.29 -19.30 15.14
N ARG A 55 2.69 -20.57 15.00
CA ARG A 55 3.61 -21.25 15.91
C ARG A 55 4.62 -22.08 15.11
N GLY A 56 5.68 -22.53 15.76
CA GLY A 56 6.66 -23.45 15.22
C GLY A 56 7.27 -23.02 13.87
N GLU A 57 7.33 -23.95 12.91
CA GLU A 57 7.87 -23.70 11.56
C GLU A 57 7.06 -22.68 10.77
N THR A 58 5.74 -22.61 10.96
CA THR A 58 4.88 -21.62 10.33
C THR A 58 5.23 -20.21 10.77
N ALA A 59 5.40 -19.99 12.07
CA ALA A 59 5.85 -18.69 12.60
C ALA A 59 7.24 -18.31 12.03
N THR A 60 8.17 -19.27 12.00
CA THR A 60 9.53 -19.03 11.46
C THR A 60 9.50 -18.65 9.96
N ALA A 61 8.67 -19.33 9.16
CA ALA A 61 8.51 -19.05 7.74
C ALA A 61 7.91 -17.65 7.53
N MET A 62 6.82 -17.34 8.25
CA MET A 62 6.17 -16.02 8.17
C MET A 62 7.12 -14.91 8.64
N GLN A 63 7.82 -15.10 9.77
CA GLN A 63 8.78 -14.12 10.28
C GLN A 63 9.82 -13.73 9.24
N ARG A 64 10.40 -14.73 8.59
CA ARG A 64 11.43 -14.52 7.55
C ARG A 64 10.86 -13.78 6.33
N THR A 65 9.72 -14.25 5.81
CA THR A 65 9.12 -13.67 4.61
C THR A 65 8.63 -12.25 4.84
N LEU A 66 8.08 -11.96 6.03
CA LEU A 66 7.60 -10.64 6.40
C LEU A 66 8.70 -9.72 6.95
N HIS A 67 9.95 -10.15 6.97
CA HIS A 67 11.11 -9.41 7.53
C HIS A 67 10.94 -8.98 8.99
N LEU A 68 10.17 -9.73 9.79
CA LEU A 68 9.87 -9.36 11.17
C LEU A 68 11.07 -9.60 12.08
N ALA A 69 11.37 -8.61 12.92
CA ALA A 69 12.49 -8.69 13.87
C ALA A 69 12.14 -9.46 15.15
N THR A 70 10.84 -9.58 15.45
CA THR A 70 10.32 -10.09 16.72
C THR A 70 9.42 -11.29 16.51
N ASP A 71 9.17 -12.03 17.60
CA ASP A 71 8.22 -13.14 17.65
C ASP A 71 6.75 -12.65 17.52
N PRO A 72 5.78 -13.58 17.39
CA PRO A 72 4.37 -13.21 17.23
C PRO A 72 3.83 -12.30 18.34
N ASP A 73 4.19 -12.57 19.60
CA ASP A 73 3.64 -11.87 20.75
C ASP A 73 4.16 -10.42 20.87
N ALA A 74 5.40 -10.16 20.44
CA ALA A 74 5.98 -8.80 20.37
C ALA A 74 5.61 -8.05 19.09
N THR A 75 5.41 -8.76 17.97
CA THR A 75 5.05 -8.14 16.69
C THR A 75 3.65 -7.52 16.70
N MET A 76 2.65 -8.17 17.29
CA MET A 76 1.28 -7.64 17.32
C MET A 76 1.17 -6.26 17.98
N PRO A 77 1.75 -6.00 19.18
CA PRO A 77 1.77 -4.66 19.76
C PRO A 77 2.47 -3.61 18.88
N ALA A 78 3.60 -3.98 18.25
CA ALA A 78 4.39 -3.09 17.39
C ALA A 78 3.62 -2.67 16.14
N ALA A 79 3.06 -3.64 15.42
CA ALA A 79 2.19 -3.42 14.26
C ALA A 79 0.94 -2.59 14.65
N GLY A 80 0.31 -2.93 15.76
CA GLY A 80 -0.84 -2.21 16.29
C GLY A 80 -0.54 -0.76 16.67
N ALA A 81 0.66 -0.45 17.16
CA ALA A 81 1.09 0.91 17.45
C ALA A 81 1.15 1.74 16.16
N LEU A 82 1.69 1.16 15.08
CA LEU A 82 1.77 1.82 13.78
C LEU A 82 0.38 2.04 13.17
N VAL A 83 -0.49 1.03 13.21
CA VAL A 83 -1.90 1.14 12.74
C VAL A 83 -2.65 2.22 13.51
N ARG A 84 -2.50 2.30 14.84
CA ARG A 84 -3.11 3.39 15.63
C ARG A 84 -2.55 4.75 15.27
N ALA A 85 -1.24 4.85 14.99
CA ALA A 85 -0.62 6.09 14.55
C ALA A 85 -1.18 6.54 13.18
N TRP A 86 -1.40 5.61 12.26
CA TRP A 86 -2.03 5.90 10.96
C TRP A 86 -3.49 6.31 11.11
N ASN A 87 -4.26 5.63 11.95
CA ASN A 87 -5.69 5.88 12.17
C ASN A 87 -5.98 7.06 13.11
N ALA A 88 -4.94 7.68 13.70
CA ALA A 88 -5.17 8.82 14.58
C ALA A 88 -5.86 9.97 13.80
N PRO A 89 -6.92 10.58 14.35
CA PRO A 89 -7.65 11.64 13.67
C PRO A 89 -6.75 12.80 13.25
N ARG A 90 -6.90 13.28 12.03
CA ARG A 90 -6.23 14.45 11.47
C ARG A 90 -7.24 15.34 10.75
N GLU A 91 -6.99 16.63 10.79
CA GLU A 91 -7.79 17.60 10.02
C GLU A 91 -7.30 17.73 8.57
N THR A 92 -6.05 17.35 8.31
CA THR A 92 -5.35 17.60 7.05
C THR A 92 -5.49 16.47 6.03
N TYR A 93 -5.69 15.23 6.49
CA TYR A 93 -5.91 14.07 5.64
C TYR A 93 -6.68 12.96 6.35
N THR A 94 -7.23 12.03 5.60
CA THR A 94 -7.81 10.79 6.10
C THR A 94 -6.95 9.62 5.64
N LEU A 95 -6.34 8.92 6.59
CA LEU A 95 -5.74 7.61 6.35
C LEU A 95 -6.49 6.63 7.26
N ALA A 96 -7.22 5.71 6.66
CA ALA A 96 -7.98 4.70 7.37
C ALA A 96 -7.43 3.32 7.01
N VAL A 97 -6.84 2.67 7.99
CA VAL A 97 -6.43 1.25 7.93
C VAL A 97 -7.46 0.46 8.73
N ALA A 98 -8.48 -0.03 8.02
CA ALA A 98 -9.59 -0.75 8.61
C ALA A 98 -9.29 -2.26 8.61
N ASN A 99 -9.48 -2.89 9.77
CA ASN A 99 -9.20 -4.31 9.97
C ASN A 99 -10.44 -4.98 10.55
N ARG A 100 -10.78 -6.17 10.05
CA ARG A 100 -11.82 -7.02 10.62
C ARG A 100 -11.49 -8.49 10.44
N LEU A 101 -11.88 -9.28 11.43
CA LEU A 101 -11.87 -10.73 11.37
C LEU A 101 -13.29 -11.22 11.09
N PHE A 102 -13.45 -12.01 10.05
CA PHE A 102 -14.67 -12.75 9.82
C PHE A 102 -14.41 -14.22 10.12
N ALA A 103 -15.05 -14.71 11.15
CA ALA A 103 -14.78 -16.01 11.75
C ALA A 103 -15.95 -16.95 11.53
N GLU A 104 -15.66 -18.21 11.13
CA GLU A 104 -16.68 -19.24 11.02
C GLU A 104 -17.39 -19.46 12.36
N ASP A 105 -18.71 -19.46 12.33
CA ASP A 105 -19.59 -19.51 13.52
C ASP A 105 -19.34 -20.74 14.39
N SER A 106 -19.15 -21.90 13.75
CA SER A 106 -18.96 -23.19 14.41
C SER A 106 -17.55 -23.43 14.92
N TYR A 107 -16.56 -22.60 14.56
CA TYR A 107 -15.17 -22.80 14.96
C TYR A 107 -14.83 -22.06 16.26
N ALA A 108 -14.22 -22.79 17.20
CA ALA A 108 -13.83 -22.24 18.50
C ALA A 108 -12.47 -21.54 18.43
N PHE A 109 -12.49 -20.21 18.28
CA PHE A 109 -11.28 -19.39 18.35
C PHE A 109 -10.89 -19.10 19.80
N ARG A 110 -9.58 -18.92 20.03
CA ARG A 110 -9.02 -18.55 21.34
C ARG A 110 -9.38 -17.11 21.68
N ASP A 111 -10.04 -16.89 22.83
CA ASP A 111 -10.43 -15.55 23.28
C ASP A 111 -9.24 -14.59 23.39
N ALA A 112 -8.08 -15.07 23.82
CA ALA A 112 -6.87 -14.25 23.92
C ALA A 112 -6.39 -13.74 22.54
N TYR A 113 -6.52 -14.56 21.48
CA TYR A 113 -6.19 -14.15 20.12
C TYR A 113 -7.19 -13.10 19.61
N LEU A 114 -8.49 -13.32 19.79
CA LEU A 114 -9.53 -12.37 19.39
C LEU A 114 -9.40 -11.03 20.16
N ALA A 115 -9.05 -11.10 21.44
CA ALA A 115 -8.76 -9.91 22.23
C ALA A 115 -7.53 -9.17 21.73
N ALA A 116 -6.44 -9.88 21.42
CA ALA A 116 -5.22 -9.26 20.90
C ALA A 116 -5.42 -8.56 19.54
N THR A 117 -6.17 -9.17 18.61
CA THR A 117 -6.49 -8.54 17.32
C THR A 117 -7.37 -7.31 17.48
N ARG A 118 -8.39 -7.36 18.34
CA ARG A 118 -9.20 -6.19 18.67
C ARG A 118 -8.38 -5.08 19.31
N ASP A 119 -7.58 -5.40 20.33
CA ASP A 119 -6.89 -4.41 21.16
C ASP A 119 -5.71 -3.74 20.43
N HIS A 120 -5.03 -4.47 19.54
CA HIS A 120 -3.89 -3.93 18.78
C HIS A 120 -4.30 -3.32 17.44
N PHE A 121 -5.20 -3.96 16.69
CA PHE A 121 -5.52 -3.55 15.31
C PHE A 121 -6.92 -2.94 15.18
N GLY A 122 -7.74 -2.90 16.24
CA GLY A 122 -9.15 -2.55 16.14
C GLY A 122 -9.97 -3.57 15.33
N ALA A 123 -9.42 -4.77 15.12
CA ALA A 123 -10.03 -5.83 14.33
C ALA A 123 -11.00 -6.63 15.20
N GLU A 124 -12.27 -6.20 15.22
CA GLU A 124 -13.34 -6.96 15.87
C GLU A 124 -13.63 -8.24 15.08
N ALA A 125 -13.89 -9.32 15.81
CA ALA A 125 -14.32 -10.58 15.21
C ALA A 125 -15.83 -10.55 14.96
N GLU A 126 -16.21 -10.77 13.71
CA GLU A 126 -17.62 -10.98 13.31
C GLU A 126 -17.82 -12.45 12.91
N ARG A 127 -18.86 -13.06 13.46
CA ARG A 127 -19.21 -14.46 13.19
C ARG A 127 -20.08 -14.55 11.94
N LEU A 128 -19.69 -15.44 11.01
CA LEU A 128 -20.40 -15.71 9.77
C LEU A 128 -20.47 -17.22 9.51
N ASP A 129 -21.51 -17.67 8.83
CA ASP A 129 -21.68 -19.06 8.41
C ASP A 129 -20.99 -19.28 7.05
N PHE A 130 -19.76 -19.74 7.06
CA PHE A 130 -19.05 -20.11 5.83
C PHE A 130 -19.42 -21.50 5.36
N VAL A 131 -19.89 -22.38 6.23
CA VAL A 131 -20.19 -23.77 5.93
C VAL A 131 -21.45 -23.90 5.06
N SER A 132 -22.54 -23.21 5.43
CA SER A 132 -23.81 -23.32 4.72
C SER A 132 -24.22 -22.07 3.93
N ALA A 133 -23.57 -20.93 4.17
CA ALA A 133 -23.90 -19.66 3.54
C ALA A 133 -22.65 -18.91 2.98
N ALA A 134 -21.68 -19.63 2.41
CA ALA A 134 -20.40 -19.09 1.94
C ALA A 134 -20.54 -17.87 1.03
N GLU A 135 -21.43 -17.91 0.05
CA GLU A 135 -21.61 -16.80 -0.90
C GLU A 135 -22.27 -15.57 -0.27
N ALA A 136 -23.24 -15.77 0.65
CA ALA A 136 -23.82 -14.67 1.41
C ALA A 136 -22.80 -14.02 2.35
N SER A 137 -21.96 -14.82 2.99
CA SER A 137 -20.85 -14.35 3.82
C SER A 137 -19.82 -13.57 3.01
N ARG A 138 -19.46 -14.04 1.80
CA ARG A 138 -18.58 -13.33 0.86
C ARG A 138 -19.16 -11.95 0.49
N ALA A 139 -20.44 -11.91 0.11
CA ALA A 139 -21.11 -10.67 -0.26
C ALA A 139 -21.11 -9.67 0.91
N HIS A 140 -21.41 -10.14 2.13
CA HIS A 140 -21.37 -9.32 3.34
C HIS A 140 -19.95 -8.74 3.62
N ILE A 141 -18.91 -9.54 3.46
CA ILE A 141 -17.52 -9.09 3.61
C ILE A 141 -17.19 -8.01 2.57
N ASN A 142 -17.57 -8.20 1.31
CA ASN A 142 -17.35 -7.21 0.26
C ASN A 142 -18.11 -5.91 0.52
N GLU A 143 -19.33 -5.98 1.05
CA GLU A 143 -20.09 -4.79 1.46
C GLU A 143 -19.40 -4.02 2.58
N TRP A 144 -18.87 -4.73 3.59
CA TRP A 144 -18.07 -4.10 4.64
C TRP A 144 -16.83 -3.40 4.06
N VAL A 145 -16.05 -4.04 3.18
CA VAL A 145 -14.89 -3.44 2.51
C VAL A 145 -15.29 -2.19 1.74
N SER A 146 -16.36 -2.26 0.97
CA SER A 146 -16.90 -1.12 0.21
C SER A 146 -17.22 0.06 1.13
N SER A 147 -17.86 -0.18 2.27
CA SER A 147 -18.18 0.85 3.25
C SER A 147 -16.92 1.51 3.86
N GLN A 148 -15.88 0.73 4.14
CA GLN A 148 -14.61 1.24 4.70
C GLN A 148 -13.77 2.02 3.68
N THR A 149 -13.99 1.79 2.39
CA THR A 149 -13.23 2.41 1.29
C THR A 149 -14.06 3.43 0.49
N ARG A 150 -15.14 3.97 1.07
CA ARG A 150 -16.05 4.91 0.39
C ARG A 150 -16.48 4.42 -0.99
N GLU A 151 -16.84 3.14 -1.09
CA GLU A 151 -17.24 2.44 -2.32
C GLU A 151 -16.16 2.35 -3.42
N ARG A 152 -14.91 2.64 -3.10
CA ARG A 152 -13.79 2.53 -4.05
C ARG A 152 -13.38 1.07 -4.29
N ILE A 153 -13.49 0.21 -3.26
CA ILE A 153 -13.24 -1.23 -3.38
C ILE A 153 -14.55 -1.95 -3.13
N ARG A 154 -15.28 -2.30 -4.18
CA ARG A 154 -16.61 -2.94 -4.07
C ARG A 154 -16.54 -4.47 -4.00
N GLU A 155 -15.49 -5.07 -4.55
CA GLU A 155 -15.33 -6.52 -4.62
C GLU A 155 -13.87 -6.90 -4.36
N LEU A 156 -13.53 -7.14 -3.08
CA LEU A 156 -12.22 -7.65 -2.68
C LEU A 156 -12.15 -9.16 -2.88
N LEU A 157 -13.20 -9.86 -2.45
CA LEU A 157 -13.29 -11.32 -2.52
C LEU A 157 -14.07 -11.73 -3.77
N PRO A 158 -13.44 -12.38 -4.77
CA PRO A 158 -14.12 -12.90 -5.94
C PRO A 158 -15.05 -14.05 -5.59
N SER A 159 -15.96 -14.42 -6.52
CA SER A 159 -16.82 -15.59 -6.35
C SER A 159 -16.00 -16.86 -6.14
N GLY A 160 -16.40 -17.68 -5.18
CA GLY A 160 -15.69 -18.92 -4.82
C GLY A 160 -14.47 -18.76 -3.92
N SER A 161 -14.16 -17.54 -3.44
CA SER A 161 -13.05 -17.30 -2.51
C SER A 161 -13.32 -17.80 -1.08
N ILE A 162 -14.58 -18.02 -0.73
CA ILE A 162 -15.02 -18.64 0.52
C ILE A 162 -15.66 -19.98 0.19
N ASP A 163 -15.27 -21.01 0.89
CA ASP A 163 -15.79 -22.35 0.78
C ASP A 163 -16.17 -22.93 2.17
N PRO A 164 -16.84 -24.08 2.25
CA PRO A 164 -17.20 -24.70 3.53
C PRO A 164 -16.02 -25.13 4.42
N LEU A 165 -14.79 -25.11 3.91
CA LEU A 165 -13.57 -25.38 4.69
C LEU A 165 -12.95 -24.10 5.25
N THR A 166 -13.36 -22.93 4.79
CA THR A 166 -12.91 -21.65 5.29
C THR A 166 -13.30 -21.48 6.77
N ARG A 167 -12.36 -21.04 7.61
CA ARG A 167 -12.59 -20.83 9.06
C ARG A 167 -12.37 -19.39 9.50
N LEU A 168 -11.50 -18.67 8.78
CA LEU A 168 -11.16 -17.29 9.10
C LEU A 168 -10.85 -16.53 7.81
N VAL A 169 -11.44 -15.35 7.68
CA VAL A 169 -11.09 -14.36 6.67
C VAL A 169 -10.61 -13.11 7.39
N LEU A 170 -9.33 -12.80 7.24
CA LEU A 170 -8.76 -11.56 7.73
C LEU A 170 -8.84 -10.53 6.61
N VAL A 171 -9.52 -9.44 6.91
CA VAL A 171 -9.70 -8.36 5.94
C VAL A 171 -8.97 -7.12 6.45
N ASN A 172 -8.16 -6.56 5.56
CA ASN A 172 -7.60 -5.23 5.73
C ASN A 172 -7.99 -4.39 4.51
N ALA A 173 -8.51 -3.21 4.75
CA ALA A 173 -8.80 -2.22 3.72
C ALA A 173 -8.08 -0.92 4.07
N VAL A 174 -7.33 -0.37 3.13
CA VAL A 174 -6.66 0.92 3.29
C VAL A 174 -7.28 1.93 2.35
N TYR A 175 -7.72 3.03 2.94
CA TYR A 175 -8.24 4.19 2.24
C TYR A 175 -7.39 5.39 2.58
N PHE A 176 -6.94 6.11 1.56
CA PHE A 176 -6.22 7.36 1.73
C PHE A 176 -6.89 8.48 0.92
N HIS A 177 -7.10 9.61 1.60
CA HIS A 177 -7.53 10.85 1.02
C HIS A 177 -6.71 11.99 1.62
N GLY A 178 -5.95 12.70 0.80
CA GLY A 178 -5.09 13.78 1.24
C GLY A 178 -4.97 14.86 0.19
N ARG A 179 -4.91 16.13 0.62
CA ARG A 179 -4.67 17.29 -0.24
C ARG A 179 -3.18 17.58 -0.28
N TRP A 180 -2.69 17.94 -1.47
CA TRP A 180 -1.31 18.42 -1.59
C TRP A 180 -1.06 19.62 -0.66
N GLN A 181 0.13 19.72 -0.13
CA GLN A 181 0.55 20.93 0.60
C GLN A 181 0.53 22.16 -0.33
N HIS A 182 0.83 21.95 -1.61
CA HIS A 182 0.74 22.91 -2.69
C HIS A 182 -0.05 22.29 -3.83
N GLU A 183 -1.33 22.67 -3.95
CA GLU A 183 -2.22 22.14 -4.99
C GLU A 183 -1.77 22.59 -6.39
N PHE A 184 -2.05 21.76 -7.39
CA PHE A 184 -1.89 22.15 -8.78
C PHE A 184 -3.04 23.06 -9.21
N ASP A 185 -2.74 24.08 -10.03
CA ASP A 185 -3.75 24.97 -10.59
C ASP A 185 -4.49 24.24 -11.74
N ARG A 186 -5.78 23.97 -11.54
CA ARG A 186 -6.62 23.32 -12.56
C ARG A 186 -6.66 24.07 -13.88
N ALA A 187 -6.53 25.42 -13.88
CA ALA A 187 -6.51 26.22 -15.09
C ALA A 187 -5.24 26.03 -15.92
N ARG A 188 -4.22 25.40 -15.34
CA ARG A 188 -2.94 25.08 -16.00
C ARG A 188 -2.81 23.61 -16.38
N THR A 189 -3.83 22.80 -16.11
CA THR A 189 -3.87 21.42 -16.61
C THR A 189 -4.21 21.45 -18.09
N GLU A 190 -3.37 20.83 -18.88
CA GLU A 190 -3.50 20.76 -20.33
C GLU A 190 -3.19 19.36 -20.85
N ASP A 191 -3.73 19.00 -22.00
CA ASP A 191 -3.45 17.73 -22.64
C ASP A 191 -2.04 17.74 -23.23
N LEU A 192 -1.14 16.95 -22.65
CA LEU A 192 0.25 16.80 -23.11
C LEU A 192 0.53 15.37 -23.57
N PRO A 193 1.56 15.19 -24.45
CA PRO A 193 1.98 13.86 -24.86
C PRO A 193 2.50 13.02 -23.69
N PHE A 194 2.02 11.79 -23.55
CA PHE A 194 2.55 10.77 -22.69
C PHE A 194 2.95 9.54 -23.52
N PHE A 195 4.16 9.05 -23.35
CA PHE A 195 4.72 7.90 -24.08
C PHE A 195 4.39 6.60 -23.34
N ALA A 196 3.15 6.14 -23.51
CA ALA A 196 2.65 4.95 -22.83
C ALA A 196 3.54 3.72 -23.12
N ASN A 197 3.75 2.90 -22.11
CA ASN A 197 4.61 1.72 -22.17
C ASN A 197 6.07 2.01 -22.60
N GLY A 198 6.55 3.24 -22.51
CA GLY A 198 7.90 3.63 -22.94
C GLY A 198 8.12 3.62 -24.47
N GLY A 199 7.04 3.53 -25.26
CA GLY A 199 7.09 3.48 -26.71
C GLY A 199 7.37 4.83 -27.38
N GLU A 200 7.49 4.84 -28.72
CA GLU A 200 7.67 6.07 -29.53
C GLU A 200 6.34 6.84 -29.72
N ALA A 201 5.22 6.12 -29.72
CA ALA A 201 3.90 6.74 -29.89
C ALA A 201 3.44 7.35 -28.57
N SER A 202 2.98 8.60 -28.63
CA SER A 202 2.40 9.28 -27.47
C SER A 202 0.89 9.32 -27.54
N VAL A 203 0.26 9.43 -26.37
CA VAL A 203 -1.17 9.71 -26.20
C VAL A 203 -1.31 11.03 -25.46
N ALA A 204 -2.32 11.83 -25.82
CA ALA A 204 -2.61 13.07 -25.09
C ALA A 204 -3.31 12.73 -23.76
N VAL A 205 -2.79 13.25 -22.66
CA VAL A 205 -3.33 13.02 -21.32
C VAL A 205 -3.40 14.32 -20.52
N PRO A 206 -4.43 14.52 -19.69
CA PRO A 206 -4.51 15.67 -18.79
C PRO A 206 -3.29 15.72 -17.86
N THR A 207 -2.43 16.70 -18.04
CA THR A 207 -1.18 16.87 -17.32
C THR A 207 -1.23 18.14 -16.46
N MET A 208 -1.09 17.96 -15.17
CA MET A 208 -1.06 19.00 -14.16
C MET A 208 0.28 19.73 -14.18
N HIS A 209 0.28 21.03 -13.92
CA HIS A 209 1.47 21.85 -13.89
C HIS A 209 1.61 22.61 -12.58
N ALA A 210 2.77 22.48 -11.95
CA ALA A 210 3.16 23.22 -10.77
C ALA A 210 4.60 23.72 -10.86
N ARG A 211 5.00 24.56 -9.89
CA ARG A 211 6.39 24.91 -9.64
C ARG A 211 6.75 24.61 -8.20
N GLY A 212 7.94 24.02 -8.01
CA GLY A 212 8.46 23.65 -6.71
C GLY A 212 8.12 22.23 -6.31
N GLY A 213 8.61 21.83 -5.14
CA GLY A 213 8.53 20.49 -4.57
C GLY A 213 9.87 20.03 -4.04
N ARG A 214 9.92 18.89 -3.40
CA ARG A 214 11.19 18.27 -3.00
C ARG A 214 11.74 17.48 -4.17
N TYR A 215 12.89 17.89 -4.68
CA TYR A 215 13.49 17.32 -5.88
C TYR A 215 14.90 16.77 -5.59
N GLY A 216 15.20 15.68 -6.23
CA GLY A 216 16.52 15.05 -6.22
C GLY A 216 16.77 14.25 -7.48
N GLU A 217 18.00 13.81 -7.63
CA GLU A 217 18.43 12.96 -8.72
C GLU A 217 19.29 11.83 -8.19
N ASP A 218 19.17 10.68 -8.83
CA ASP A 218 20.08 9.55 -8.63
C ASP A 218 20.47 8.97 -10.01
N GLU A 219 21.36 8.01 -10.02
CA GLU A 219 21.80 7.37 -11.27
C GLU A 219 20.59 6.84 -12.05
N GLY A 220 20.38 7.41 -13.25
CA GLY A 220 19.33 7.01 -14.18
C GLY A 220 17.91 7.46 -13.83
N VAL A 221 17.67 8.20 -12.72
CA VAL A 221 16.33 8.65 -12.34
C VAL A 221 16.29 10.08 -11.86
N GLN A 222 15.12 10.70 -12.00
CA GLN A 222 14.71 11.92 -11.31
C GLN A 222 13.71 11.56 -10.21
N ILE A 223 13.75 12.27 -9.09
CA ILE A 223 12.91 12.00 -7.92
C ILE A 223 12.20 13.28 -7.55
N LEU A 224 10.87 13.21 -7.48
CA LEU A 224 10.02 14.29 -7.00
C LEU A 224 9.24 13.80 -5.78
N GLU A 225 9.28 14.52 -4.69
CA GLU A 225 8.43 14.27 -3.53
C GLU A 225 7.46 15.43 -3.34
N LEU A 226 6.18 15.11 -3.36
CA LEU A 226 5.08 16.03 -3.16
C LEU A 226 4.47 15.77 -1.76
N PRO A 227 4.68 16.65 -0.79
CA PRO A 227 4.08 16.50 0.53
C PRO A 227 2.58 16.75 0.50
N TYR A 228 1.85 15.99 1.33
CA TYR A 228 0.46 16.30 1.64
C TYR A 228 0.39 17.32 2.79
N THR A 229 -0.76 18.00 2.90
CA THR A 229 -1.00 18.97 3.97
C THR A 229 -0.73 18.33 5.33
N GLY A 230 0.10 19.00 6.16
CA GLY A 230 0.56 18.47 7.44
C GLY A 230 1.92 17.79 7.41
N ASP A 231 2.49 17.55 6.23
CA ASP A 231 3.87 17.05 6.01
C ASP A 231 4.20 15.68 6.67
N GLU A 232 3.18 14.96 7.15
CA GLU A 232 3.34 13.62 7.74
C GLU A 232 3.35 12.53 6.68
N LEU A 233 2.75 12.80 5.52
CA LEU A 233 2.71 11.90 4.35
C LEU A 233 3.22 12.64 3.12
N ALA A 234 3.84 11.90 2.21
CA ALA A 234 4.30 12.41 0.93
C ALA A 234 4.16 11.36 -0.18
N MET A 235 3.87 11.82 -1.40
CA MET A 235 4.00 11.00 -2.60
C MET A 235 5.36 11.25 -3.24
N MET A 236 6.18 10.24 -3.26
CA MET A 236 7.43 10.22 -3.99
C MET A 236 7.20 9.61 -5.36
N ILE A 237 7.62 10.31 -6.41
CA ILE A 237 7.53 9.90 -7.81
C ILE A 237 8.96 9.72 -8.32
N VAL A 238 9.24 8.55 -8.92
CA VAL A 238 10.54 8.20 -9.46
C VAL A 238 10.40 8.00 -10.96
N LEU A 239 10.99 8.93 -11.71
CA LEU A 239 10.94 8.98 -13.17
C LEU A 239 12.28 8.53 -13.74
N PRO A 240 12.34 7.44 -14.52
CA PRO A 240 13.54 7.07 -15.26
C PRO A 240 13.95 8.21 -16.20
N ARG A 241 15.24 8.37 -16.49
CA ARG A 241 15.66 9.36 -17.49
C ARG A 241 15.38 8.90 -18.92
N GLU A 242 15.44 7.58 -19.12
CA GLU A 242 15.10 6.97 -20.41
C GLU A 242 13.64 6.56 -20.41
N ARG A 243 12.93 6.78 -21.52
CA ARG A 243 11.49 6.50 -21.65
C ARG A 243 11.15 5.02 -21.42
N ASP A 244 12.01 4.12 -21.79
CA ASP A 244 11.89 2.66 -21.60
C ASP A 244 12.61 2.15 -20.35
N GLY A 245 13.15 3.07 -19.54
CA GLY A 245 14.00 2.78 -18.38
C GLY A 245 13.28 2.18 -17.17
N LEU A 246 11.93 2.14 -17.14
CA LEU A 246 11.18 1.69 -15.97
C LEU A 246 11.56 0.26 -15.55
N ALA A 247 11.68 -0.66 -16.49
CA ALA A 247 12.02 -2.06 -16.19
C ALA A 247 13.36 -2.20 -15.46
N ALA A 248 14.39 -1.45 -15.90
CA ALA A 248 15.71 -1.45 -15.27
C ALA A 248 15.69 -0.86 -13.84
N VAL A 249 14.88 0.18 -13.62
CA VAL A 249 14.66 0.75 -12.28
C VAL A 249 13.99 -0.26 -11.36
N GLU A 250 12.95 -0.94 -11.84
CA GLU A 250 12.24 -1.96 -11.07
C GLU A 250 13.09 -3.20 -10.74
N GLU A 251 14.06 -3.59 -11.57
CA GLU A 251 14.96 -4.72 -11.31
C GLU A 251 15.83 -4.51 -10.07
N THR A 252 16.17 -3.27 -9.79
CA THR A 252 17.03 -2.90 -8.66
C THR A 252 16.24 -2.32 -7.48
N LEU A 253 14.90 -2.36 -7.56
CA LEU A 253 14.02 -1.78 -6.56
C LEU A 253 13.99 -2.62 -5.28
N ASP A 254 14.38 -2.00 -4.16
CA ASP A 254 14.25 -2.52 -2.80
C ASP A 254 13.97 -1.37 -1.80
N ALA A 255 13.71 -1.73 -0.54
CA ALA A 255 13.40 -0.75 0.50
C ALA A 255 14.56 0.22 0.77
N THR A 256 15.80 -0.28 0.69
CA THR A 256 17.00 0.53 0.89
C THR A 256 17.12 1.61 -0.18
N ARG A 257 16.86 1.24 -1.43
CA ARG A 257 16.91 2.19 -2.55
C ARG A 257 15.82 3.26 -2.46
N VAL A 258 14.60 2.89 -2.06
CA VAL A 258 13.52 3.85 -1.83
C VAL A 258 13.88 4.82 -0.69
N GLU A 259 14.51 4.35 0.38
CA GLU A 259 14.98 5.19 1.47
C GLU A 259 16.14 6.11 1.04
N GLN A 260 17.07 5.60 0.24
CA GLN A 260 18.14 6.42 -0.35
C GLN A 260 17.58 7.54 -1.22
N TRP A 261 16.60 7.26 -2.07
CA TRP A 261 15.91 8.27 -2.88
C TRP A 261 15.23 9.33 -2.01
N ALA A 262 14.56 8.91 -0.95
CA ALA A 262 13.96 9.83 0.01
C ALA A 262 14.99 10.75 0.71
N GLY A 263 16.20 10.25 0.94
CA GLY A 263 17.30 11.03 1.49
C GLY A 263 17.97 12.01 0.51
N ARG A 264 17.68 11.89 -0.80
CA ARG A 264 18.28 12.75 -1.84
C ARG A 264 17.43 13.96 -2.19
N VAL A 265 16.15 13.96 -1.85
CA VAL A 265 15.26 15.09 -2.20
C VAL A 265 15.47 16.26 -1.25
N THR A 266 15.49 17.46 -1.83
CA THR A 266 15.60 18.74 -1.09
C THR A 266 14.53 19.70 -1.58
N GLU A 267 14.06 20.59 -0.71
CA GLU A 267 13.08 21.63 -1.06
C GLU A 267 13.61 22.52 -2.19
N ARG A 268 12.83 22.68 -3.24
CA ARG A 268 13.17 23.53 -4.38
C ARG A 268 11.92 24.26 -4.88
N HIS A 269 12.02 25.57 -5.00
CA HIS A 269 10.91 26.41 -5.47
C HIS A 269 10.91 26.63 -7.00
N ASP A 270 11.99 26.22 -7.69
CA ASP A 270 12.22 26.48 -9.10
C ASP A 270 11.97 25.29 -10.03
N VAL A 271 11.68 24.10 -9.52
CA VAL A 271 11.41 22.92 -10.35
C VAL A 271 10.16 23.13 -11.18
N ASP A 272 10.25 22.94 -12.51
CA ASP A 272 9.10 22.89 -13.40
C ASP A 272 8.51 21.47 -13.37
N VAL A 273 7.33 21.31 -12.76
CA VAL A 273 6.70 20.00 -12.54
C VAL A 273 5.54 19.81 -13.51
N ARG A 274 5.58 18.72 -14.27
CA ARG A 274 4.45 18.23 -15.07
C ARG A 274 4.15 16.78 -14.69
N LEU A 275 2.95 16.54 -14.20
CA LEU A 275 2.50 15.23 -13.71
C LEU A 275 1.13 14.93 -14.32
N PRO A 276 0.95 13.81 -15.03
CA PRO A 276 -0.37 13.44 -15.51
C PRO A 276 -1.32 13.14 -14.34
N ARG A 277 -2.61 13.46 -14.52
CA ARG A 277 -3.63 12.81 -13.69
C ARG A 277 -3.59 11.32 -13.97
N PHE A 278 -3.78 10.51 -12.95
CA PHE A 278 -3.89 9.07 -13.14
C PHE A 278 -4.83 8.44 -12.14
N ARG A 279 -5.41 7.32 -12.54
CA ARG A 279 -6.22 6.47 -11.69
C ARG A 279 -5.79 5.02 -11.90
N ILE A 280 -5.52 4.34 -10.80
CA ILE A 280 -5.23 2.92 -10.79
C ILE A 280 -6.27 2.23 -9.94
N GLU A 281 -6.96 1.29 -10.53
CA GLU A 281 -7.87 0.38 -9.87
C GLU A 281 -7.43 -1.03 -10.24
N THR A 282 -6.80 -1.73 -9.31
CA THR A 282 -6.38 -3.11 -9.55
C THR A 282 -7.60 -4.03 -9.46
N GLY A 283 -7.56 -5.15 -10.20
CA GLY A 283 -8.44 -6.28 -9.90
C GLY A 283 -8.12 -6.86 -8.51
N SER A 284 -8.93 -7.81 -8.05
CA SER A 284 -8.56 -8.59 -6.87
C SER A 284 -7.38 -9.49 -7.19
N LEU A 285 -6.25 -9.27 -6.55
CA LEU A 285 -5.04 -10.07 -6.68
C LEU A 285 -5.07 -11.19 -5.64
N ALA A 286 -5.06 -12.45 -6.09
CA ALA A 286 -4.80 -13.58 -5.24
C ALA A 286 -3.28 -13.78 -5.15
N LEU A 287 -2.72 -13.72 -3.95
CA LEU A 287 -1.28 -13.63 -3.71
C LEU A 287 -0.66 -14.92 -3.16
N ARG A 288 -1.44 -16.02 -3.07
CA ARG A 288 -0.96 -17.28 -2.52
C ARG A 288 0.34 -17.74 -3.20
N THR A 289 0.34 -17.77 -4.54
CA THR A 289 1.50 -18.24 -5.31
C THR A 289 2.76 -17.39 -5.02
N GLU A 290 2.63 -16.09 -4.93
CA GLU A 290 3.72 -15.17 -4.63
C GLU A 290 4.25 -15.39 -3.21
N LEU A 291 3.35 -15.49 -2.23
CA LEU A 291 3.72 -15.70 -0.84
C LEU A 291 4.34 -17.08 -0.59
N GLU A 292 3.85 -18.12 -1.27
CA GLU A 292 4.47 -19.44 -1.26
C GLU A 292 5.90 -19.38 -1.84
N GLY A 293 6.07 -18.68 -2.95
CA GLY A 293 7.38 -18.47 -3.60
C GLY A 293 8.36 -17.66 -2.75
N LEU A 294 7.87 -16.72 -1.95
CA LEU A 294 8.66 -15.94 -1.01
C LEU A 294 9.03 -16.69 0.27
N GLY A 295 8.51 -17.91 0.47
CA GLY A 295 8.89 -18.79 1.58
C GLY A 295 7.79 -19.12 2.58
N MET A 296 6.54 -18.70 2.34
CA MET A 296 5.40 -18.98 3.23
C MET A 296 4.58 -20.23 2.86
N ALA A 297 5.07 -21.10 2.00
CA ALA A 297 4.31 -22.28 1.53
C ALA A 297 3.73 -23.13 2.67
N ILE A 298 4.43 -23.27 3.79
CA ILE A 298 3.93 -24.00 4.95
C ILE A 298 2.63 -23.41 5.51
N ALA A 299 2.46 -22.09 5.51
CA ALA A 299 1.29 -21.40 6.05
C ALA A 299 0.01 -21.67 5.26
N PHE A 300 0.15 -22.11 4.00
CA PHE A 300 -0.95 -22.46 3.08
C PHE A 300 -1.20 -23.96 2.98
N SER A 301 -0.45 -24.78 3.72
CA SER A 301 -0.52 -26.25 3.67
C SER A 301 -1.26 -26.83 4.87
N ASP A 302 -1.55 -28.12 4.81
CA ASP A 302 -2.09 -28.92 5.93
C ASP A 302 -1.11 -29.07 7.12
N ARG A 303 0.15 -28.68 6.91
CA ARG A 303 1.18 -28.62 7.96
C ARG A 303 1.23 -27.27 8.68
N ALA A 304 0.37 -26.34 8.33
CA ALA A 304 0.34 -25.01 8.97
C ALA A 304 0.04 -25.15 10.47
N ASP A 305 0.84 -24.45 11.27
CA ASP A 305 0.61 -24.34 12.71
C ASP A 305 0.12 -22.92 13.05
N LEU A 306 -1.20 -22.75 13.00
CA LEU A 306 -1.92 -21.57 13.47
C LEU A 306 -2.65 -21.85 14.80
N SER A 307 -2.14 -22.79 15.60
CA SER A 307 -2.73 -23.24 16.87
C SER A 307 -2.86 -22.11 17.92
N GLY A 308 -2.13 -21.02 17.75
CA GLY A 308 -2.31 -19.81 18.54
C GLY A 308 -3.69 -19.16 18.36
N MET A 309 -4.41 -19.45 17.28
CA MET A 309 -5.78 -18.98 17.03
C MET A 309 -6.85 -19.92 17.60
N SER A 310 -6.55 -21.22 17.74
CA SER A 310 -7.51 -22.25 18.13
C SER A 310 -7.69 -22.33 19.64
N ALA A 311 -8.93 -22.50 20.12
CA ALA A 311 -9.23 -22.62 21.54
C ALA A 311 -8.66 -23.91 22.17
N ASP A 312 -8.66 -25.01 21.43
CA ASP A 312 -8.15 -26.32 21.82
C ASP A 312 -6.69 -26.55 21.44
N GLY A 313 -6.04 -25.57 20.76
CA GLY A 313 -4.68 -25.68 20.26
C GLY A 313 -4.52 -26.60 19.04
N ALA A 314 -5.62 -26.96 18.38
CA ALA A 314 -5.58 -27.82 17.19
C ALA A 314 -4.87 -27.12 16.02
N GLN A 315 -4.07 -27.89 15.28
CA GLN A 315 -3.41 -27.48 14.03
C GLN A 315 -4.33 -27.76 12.84
N ALA A 316 -5.55 -27.16 12.86
CA ALA A 316 -6.58 -27.40 11.84
C ALA A 316 -6.83 -26.18 10.94
N LEU A 317 -6.00 -25.14 11.08
CA LEU A 317 -6.12 -23.90 10.32
C LEU A 317 -4.94 -23.73 9.38
N ALA A 318 -5.24 -23.30 8.14
CA ALA A 318 -4.26 -22.83 7.18
C ALA A 318 -4.80 -21.57 6.50
N ILE A 319 -3.92 -20.79 5.90
CA ILE A 319 -4.32 -19.67 5.03
C ILE A 319 -4.83 -20.28 3.72
N SER A 320 -6.04 -19.93 3.30
CA SER A 320 -6.56 -20.37 1.99
C SER A 320 -5.97 -19.54 0.86
N ASP A 321 -6.08 -18.23 0.96
CA ASP A 321 -5.48 -17.24 0.05
C ASP A 321 -5.33 -15.89 0.76
N VAL A 322 -4.62 -14.96 0.11
CA VAL A 322 -4.52 -13.55 0.53
C VAL A 322 -4.97 -12.69 -0.65
N TYR A 323 -6.14 -12.09 -0.50
CA TYR A 323 -6.70 -11.22 -1.53
C TYR A 323 -6.30 -9.77 -1.30
N HIS A 324 -5.85 -9.11 -2.37
CA HIS A 324 -5.41 -7.73 -2.32
C HIS A 324 -5.99 -6.92 -3.46
N ARG A 325 -6.51 -5.74 -3.17
CA ARG A 325 -7.02 -4.79 -4.16
C ARG A 325 -6.70 -3.37 -3.73
N VAL A 326 -6.33 -2.53 -4.67
CA VAL A 326 -5.92 -1.15 -4.44
C VAL A 326 -6.69 -0.21 -5.37
N PHE A 327 -7.03 0.93 -4.84
CA PHE A 327 -7.51 2.09 -5.59
C PHE A 327 -6.63 3.30 -5.25
N VAL A 328 -6.09 3.96 -6.26
CA VAL A 328 -5.33 5.21 -6.15
C VAL A 328 -5.79 6.15 -7.27
N GLU A 329 -6.17 7.37 -6.92
CA GLU A 329 -6.49 8.43 -7.85
C GLU A 329 -5.72 9.69 -7.50
N VAL A 330 -5.03 10.28 -8.47
CA VAL A 330 -4.19 11.47 -8.30
C VAL A 330 -4.67 12.56 -9.26
N ASN A 331 -4.95 13.72 -8.67
CA ASN A 331 -5.41 14.91 -9.38
C ASN A 331 -4.81 16.19 -8.78
N GLU A 332 -5.26 17.37 -9.20
CA GLU A 332 -4.70 18.66 -8.83
C GLU A 332 -4.78 18.97 -7.33
N GLU A 333 -5.78 18.45 -6.65
CA GLU A 333 -6.01 18.75 -5.24
C GLU A 333 -5.24 17.80 -4.32
N GLY A 334 -4.93 16.60 -4.83
CA GLY A 334 -4.28 15.56 -4.04
C GLY A 334 -4.59 14.17 -4.51
N THR A 335 -4.67 13.27 -3.55
CA THR A 335 -5.21 11.95 -3.74
C THR A 335 -6.65 11.96 -3.23
N GLU A 336 -7.58 11.74 -4.15
CA GLU A 336 -9.03 11.70 -3.92
C GLU A 336 -9.65 12.97 -3.29
N ALA A 337 -9.60 14.14 -3.96
CA ALA A 337 -10.16 15.40 -3.48
C ALA A 337 -11.19 16.04 -4.43
N ALA A 338 -12.11 16.86 -3.89
CA ALA A 338 -13.11 17.66 -4.59
C ALA A 338 -12.99 19.15 -4.25
N ALA A 339 -12.73 19.95 -5.30
CA ALA A 339 -12.75 21.41 -5.52
C ALA A 339 -12.37 22.43 -4.43
N ALA A 340 -11.31 23.23 -4.71
CA ALA A 340 -11.09 24.57 -4.17
C ALA A 340 -10.21 25.45 -5.07
N THR A 341 -10.22 26.78 -4.84
CA THR A 341 -9.72 27.84 -5.74
C THR A 341 -8.31 28.29 -5.35
N GLY A 342 -7.40 28.41 -6.31
CA GLY A 342 -6.00 28.82 -6.09
C GLY A 342 -5.65 30.23 -6.58
N VAL A 343 -4.61 30.88 -6.02
CA VAL A 343 -4.08 32.22 -6.35
C VAL A 343 -2.73 32.09 -7.06
N VAL A 344 -2.58 32.81 -8.18
CA VAL A 344 -1.36 32.81 -9.02
C VAL A 344 -0.45 33.98 -8.68
N VAL A 345 0.85 33.73 -8.44
CA VAL A 345 1.91 34.75 -8.34
C VAL A 345 2.94 34.54 -9.46
N ALA A 346 3.16 35.55 -10.29
CA ALA A 346 4.12 35.49 -11.39
C ALA A 346 5.45 36.17 -11.02
N VAL A 347 6.57 35.51 -11.25
CA VAL A 347 7.93 36.07 -11.11
C VAL A 347 8.53 36.31 -12.49
N ARG A 348 9.07 37.52 -12.72
CA ARG A 348 9.73 37.93 -13.97
C ARG A 348 11.23 38.11 -13.75
N SER A 349 12.01 37.05 -13.90
CA SER A 349 13.43 37.13 -14.30
C SER A 349 13.90 35.75 -14.75
N MET A 350 14.62 35.65 -15.87
CA MET A 350 15.24 34.40 -16.30
C MET A 350 16.55 34.20 -15.52
N PRO A 351 16.70 33.06 -14.81
CA PRO A 351 17.97 32.68 -14.17
C PRO A 351 19.01 32.33 -15.22
N ALA A 352 20.29 32.51 -14.90
CA ALA A 352 21.41 32.15 -15.77
C ALA A 352 21.54 30.64 -16.05
N ASN A 353 20.95 29.78 -15.18
CA ASN A 353 20.75 28.36 -15.40
C ASN A 353 19.23 28.08 -15.47
N PRO A 354 18.76 27.27 -16.44
CA PRO A 354 17.37 26.87 -16.47
C PRO A 354 17.03 26.07 -15.18
N PRO A 355 15.82 26.28 -14.64
CA PRO A 355 15.38 25.49 -13.49
C PRO A 355 15.32 24.00 -13.87
N PRO A 356 15.53 23.08 -12.91
CA PRO A 356 15.34 21.67 -13.17
C PRO A 356 13.88 21.40 -13.58
N SER A 357 13.70 20.47 -14.50
CA SER A 357 12.38 20.05 -14.97
C SER A 357 12.12 18.61 -14.58
N PHE A 358 10.92 18.36 -14.05
CA PHE A 358 10.40 17.04 -13.78
C PHE A 358 9.13 16.85 -14.60
N HIS A 359 9.27 16.25 -15.77
CA HIS A 359 8.18 16.03 -16.71
C HIS A 359 7.87 14.53 -16.80
N ALA A 360 6.88 14.07 -16.07
CA ALA A 360 6.43 12.68 -16.06
C ALA A 360 5.60 12.38 -17.34
N ASP A 361 6.28 12.35 -18.49
CA ASP A 361 5.71 12.12 -19.82
C ASP A 361 5.89 10.67 -20.32
N HIS A 362 6.38 9.76 -19.46
CA HIS A 362 6.60 8.34 -19.73
C HIS A 362 6.51 7.53 -18.45
N PRO A 363 6.57 6.18 -18.48
CA PRO A 363 6.34 5.34 -17.33
C PRO A 363 7.21 5.68 -16.11
N PHE A 364 6.56 5.72 -14.93
CA PHE A 364 7.18 6.08 -13.66
C PHE A 364 6.67 5.22 -12.49
N LEU A 365 7.44 5.21 -11.39
CA LEU A 365 7.02 4.66 -10.10
C LEU A 365 6.46 5.76 -9.20
N PHE A 366 5.57 5.37 -8.29
CA PHE A 366 5.15 6.24 -7.19
C PHE A 366 5.08 5.47 -5.87
N PHE A 367 5.35 6.18 -4.77
CA PHE A 367 5.29 5.65 -3.41
C PHE A 367 4.58 6.68 -2.52
N LEU A 368 3.45 6.29 -1.92
CA LEU A 368 2.89 7.06 -0.81
C LEU A 368 3.59 6.59 0.47
N ARG A 369 4.24 7.51 1.17
CA ARG A 369 5.08 7.21 2.32
C ARG A 369 4.61 7.95 3.56
N ASP A 370 4.68 7.31 4.71
CA ASP A 370 4.66 7.97 6.01
C ASP A 370 6.08 8.50 6.30
N THR A 371 6.26 9.80 6.27
CA THR A 371 7.57 10.46 6.41
C THR A 371 8.17 10.30 7.81
N ARG A 372 7.35 10.00 8.83
CA ARG A 372 7.75 9.82 10.23
C ARG A 372 8.32 8.43 10.49
N SER A 373 7.68 7.41 9.95
CA SER A 373 8.09 6.01 10.15
C SER A 373 8.94 5.46 9.01
N GLY A 374 8.90 6.09 7.83
CA GLY A 374 9.49 5.60 6.61
C GLY A 374 8.67 4.51 5.90
N ALA A 375 7.53 4.10 6.47
CA ALA A 375 6.70 3.04 5.90
C ALA A 375 6.14 3.43 4.52
N ILE A 376 6.18 2.49 3.58
CA ILE A 376 5.49 2.60 2.30
C ILE A 376 4.03 2.15 2.51
N LEU A 377 3.11 3.10 2.35
CA LEU A 377 1.67 2.85 2.45
C LEU A 377 1.11 2.28 1.15
N PHE A 378 1.51 2.87 0.03
CA PHE A 378 1.20 2.40 -1.32
C PHE A 378 2.45 2.49 -2.19
N ALA A 379 2.60 1.52 -3.08
CA ALA A 379 3.59 1.50 -4.13
C ALA A 379 2.91 1.18 -5.46
N GLY A 380 3.31 1.86 -6.53
CA GLY A 380 2.73 1.59 -7.83
C GLY A 380 3.59 2.07 -8.99
N ARG A 381 3.20 1.65 -10.20
CA ARG A 381 3.71 2.16 -11.46
C ARG A 381 2.57 2.61 -12.36
N VAL A 382 2.85 3.67 -13.07
CA VAL A 382 1.99 4.19 -14.14
C VAL A 382 2.71 3.96 -15.45
N VAL A 383 2.16 3.12 -16.31
CA VAL A 383 2.64 2.89 -17.68
C VAL A 383 1.71 3.49 -18.71
N ASP A 384 0.46 3.73 -18.34
CA ASP A 384 -0.56 4.46 -19.09
C ASP A 384 -1.50 5.16 -18.08
N PRO A 385 -1.54 6.50 -18.04
CA PRO A 385 -2.33 7.23 -17.04
C PRO A 385 -3.84 7.35 -17.37
N ARG A 386 -4.28 6.83 -18.54
CA ARG A 386 -5.69 6.88 -18.98
C ARG A 386 -6.60 5.96 -18.19
#